data_05193bdb751e0d7e8e614dc34e05d9a6
#
_entry.id   05193bdb751e0d7e8e614dc34e05d9a6
#
_cell.length_a   1.000
_cell.length_b   1.000
_cell.length_c   1.000
_cell.angle_alpha   90.00
_cell.angle_beta   90.00
_cell.angle_gamma   90.00
#
_symmetry.space_group_name_H-M   'P 1'
#
loop_
_entity.id
_entity.type
_entity.pdbx_description
1 polymer ?
#
loop_
_entity_poly.entity_id
_entity_poly.type
_entity_poly.pdbx_seq_one_letter_code
_entity_poly.pdbx_strand_id
1 'polypeptide(L)'
;MKKAKRVLALLLCLVLILSAVGCSAKKDDGKKSSDSEVVTVVDNNGNTVTVKKDIQRIVVCDIYPIPSVLAVFFDSASKIVGMAQPSMAAAKNSLLSELYPEILNAETGFIDGTTVKMEALA
;
A
#
# COMPACT_ATOMS: atom_id res chain seq x y z
N MET A 1 -25.13 28.45 -46.12
CA MET A 1 -24.41 28.56 -44.85
C MET A 1 -24.83 27.53 -43.79
N LYS A 2 -26.10 27.13 -43.67
CA LYS A 2 -26.54 26.15 -42.63
C LYS A 2 -26.03 24.69 -42.90
N LYS A 3 -25.90 24.27 -44.18
CA LYS A 3 -25.40 22.94 -44.53
C LYS A 3 -23.91 22.77 -44.25
N ALA A 4 -23.08 23.79 -44.48
CA ALA A 4 -21.65 23.74 -44.18
C ALA A 4 -21.36 23.61 -42.67
N LYS A 5 -22.13 24.29 -41.83
CA LYS A 5 -21.99 24.16 -40.35
C LYS A 5 -22.37 22.75 -39.86
N ARG A 6 -23.36 22.08 -40.48
CA ARG A 6 -23.73 20.70 -40.12
C ARG A 6 -22.67 19.69 -40.55
N VAL A 7 -22.06 19.87 -41.73
CA VAL A 7 -20.99 19.02 -42.21
C VAL A 7 -19.74 19.17 -41.34
N LEU A 8 -19.41 20.40 -40.94
CA LEU A 8 -18.29 20.66 -40.03
C LEU A 8 -18.50 20.03 -38.64
N ALA A 9 -19.72 20.11 -38.09
CA ALA A 9 -20.07 19.48 -36.84
C ALA A 9 -19.96 17.94 -36.87
N LEU A 10 -20.43 17.33 -37.97
CA LEU A 10 -20.32 15.88 -38.17
C LEU A 10 -18.87 15.41 -38.30
N LEU A 11 -18.02 16.18 -39.01
CA LEU A 11 -16.58 15.90 -39.10
C LEU A 11 -15.89 16.00 -37.73
N LEU A 12 -16.26 17.00 -36.91
CA LEU A 12 -15.70 17.15 -35.59
C LEU A 12 -16.09 15.98 -34.68
N CYS A 13 -17.34 15.52 -34.72
CA CYS A 13 -17.78 14.34 -33.95
C CYS A 13 -17.05 13.07 -34.40
N LEU A 14 -16.82 12.91 -35.73
CA LEU A 14 -16.11 11.74 -36.22
C LEU A 14 -14.67 11.67 -35.73
N VAL A 15 -13.97 12.82 -35.67
CA VAL A 15 -12.60 12.90 -35.15
C VAL A 15 -12.55 12.56 -33.66
N LEU A 16 -13.55 12.99 -32.86
CA LEU A 16 -13.63 12.67 -31.43
C LEU A 16 -13.90 11.19 -31.17
N ILE A 17 -14.65 10.51 -32.04
CA ILE A 17 -14.92 9.08 -31.91
C ILE A 17 -13.67 8.24 -32.23
N LEU A 18 -12.86 8.66 -33.21
CA LEU A 18 -11.62 7.95 -33.57
C LEU A 18 -10.53 8.09 -32.48
N SER A 19 -10.53 9.15 -31.69
CA SER A 19 -9.57 9.31 -30.59
C SER A 19 -9.87 8.44 -29.36
N ALA A 20 -11.10 7.91 -29.23
CA ALA A 20 -11.48 7.05 -28.11
C ALA A 20 -11.06 5.57 -28.29
N VAL A 21 -10.60 5.14 -29.46
CA VAL A 21 -10.24 3.73 -29.74
C VAL A 21 -8.76 3.42 -29.50
N GLY A 22 -7.97 4.40 -29.02
CA GLY A 22 -6.52 4.29 -28.84
C GLY A 22 -6.03 3.66 -27.53
N CYS A 23 -6.91 3.29 -26.57
CA CYS A 23 -6.52 2.61 -25.33
C CYS A 23 -6.95 1.14 -25.34
N SER A 24 -6.40 0.35 -26.26
CA SER A 24 -6.37 -1.10 -26.09
C SER A 24 -5.23 -1.43 -25.13
N ALA A 25 -5.51 -1.37 -23.82
CA ALA A 25 -4.65 -1.98 -22.83
C ALA A 25 -4.60 -3.49 -23.14
N LYS A 26 -3.44 -3.97 -23.57
CA LYS A 26 -3.13 -5.41 -23.58
C LYS A 26 -3.50 -5.95 -22.20
N LYS A 27 -4.55 -6.76 -22.13
CA LYS A 27 -4.69 -7.72 -21.05
C LYS A 27 -3.56 -8.72 -21.25
N ASP A 28 -2.50 -8.54 -20.48
CA ASP A 28 -1.60 -9.63 -20.17
C ASP A 28 -2.38 -10.56 -19.23
N ASP A 29 -2.90 -11.64 -19.78
CA ASP A 29 -3.29 -12.83 -19.02
C ASP A 29 -2.00 -13.46 -18.48
N GLY A 30 -1.34 -12.74 -17.58
CA GLY A 30 -0.22 -13.23 -16.79
C GLY A 30 -0.75 -14.20 -15.75
N LYS A 31 -0.73 -15.48 -16.10
CA LYS A 31 -0.72 -16.62 -15.20
C LYS A 31 -0.01 -16.22 -13.92
N LYS A 32 -0.77 -16.17 -12.82
CA LYS A 32 -0.28 -15.90 -11.47
C LYS A 32 0.64 -17.07 -11.06
N SER A 33 1.89 -17.05 -11.52
CA SER A 33 2.93 -17.88 -10.95
C SER A 33 3.27 -17.25 -9.60
N SER A 34 3.16 -18.03 -8.57
CA SER A 34 3.53 -17.70 -7.19
C SER A 34 5.06 -17.68 -7.01
N ASP A 35 5.79 -17.09 -7.94
CA ASP A 35 7.16 -16.69 -7.69
C ASP A 35 7.10 -15.39 -6.89
N SER A 36 7.33 -15.50 -5.59
CA SER A 36 7.48 -14.36 -4.70
C SER A 36 8.65 -13.52 -5.20
N GLU A 37 8.31 -12.48 -5.99
CA GLU A 37 9.29 -11.56 -6.52
C GLU A 37 10.01 -10.90 -5.34
N VAL A 38 11.31 -11.12 -5.24
CA VAL A 38 12.15 -10.58 -4.17
C VAL A 38 12.91 -9.36 -4.65
N VAL A 39 13.20 -8.46 -3.73
CA VAL A 39 14.07 -7.29 -3.94
C VAL A 39 15.25 -7.40 -3.00
N THR A 40 16.41 -7.10 -3.50
CA THR A 40 17.62 -6.97 -2.70
C THR A 40 17.81 -5.50 -2.34
N VAL A 41 17.91 -5.23 -1.06
CA VAL A 41 18.15 -3.88 -0.51
C VAL A 41 19.39 -3.88 0.38
N VAL A 42 20.03 -2.74 0.50
CA VAL A 42 21.15 -2.55 1.44
C VAL A 42 20.60 -1.81 2.66
N ASP A 43 20.79 -2.36 3.85
CA ASP A 43 20.37 -1.72 5.09
C ASP A 43 21.34 -0.58 5.51
N ASN A 44 20.99 0.15 6.58
CA ASN A 44 21.80 1.26 7.07
C ASN A 44 23.19 0.83 7.60
N ASN A 45 23.40 -0.45 7.86
CA ASN A 45 24.68 -1.02 8.30
C ASN A 45 25.52 -1.54 7.13
N GLY A 46 25.02 -1.42 5.89
CA GLY A 46 25.68 -1.90 4.69
C GLY A 46 25.46 -3.38 4.39
N ASN A 47 24.58 -4.07 5.11
CA ASN A 47 24.25 -5.47 4.83
C ASN A 47 23.27 -5.58 3.67
N THR A 48 23.50 -6.57 2.83
CA THR A 48 22.60 -6.90 1.73
C THR A 48 21.50 -7.83 2.24
N VAL A 49 20.24 -7.39 2.16
CA VAL A 49 19.06 -8.13 2.62
C VAL A 49 18.12 -8.37 1.45
N THR A 50 17.61 -9.60 1.33
CA THR A 50 16.60 -9.96 0.34
C THR A 50 15.23 -10.01 0.99
N VAL A 51 14.29 -9.21 0.47
CA VAL A 51 12.92 -9.11 0.97
C VAL A 51 11.92 -9.40 -0.13
N LYS A 52 10.74 -9.91 0.22
CA LYS A 52 9.63 -10.09 -0.73
C LYS A 52 9.10 -8.71 -1.14
N LYS A 53 8.79 -8.52 -2.41
CA LYS A 53 8.15 -7.27 -2.89
C LYS A 53 6.76 -7.07 -2.27
N ASP A 54 5.99 -8.13 -2.14
CA ASP A 54 4.67 -8.10 -1.53
C ASP A 54 4.78 -8.44 -0.04
N ILE A 55 5.19 -7.45 0.75
CA ILE A 55 5.24 -7.56 2.20
C ILE A 55 3.81 -7.57 2.73
N GLN A 56 3.45 -8.62 3.48
CA GLN A 56 2.13 -8.79 4.08
C GLN A 56 2.11 -8.51 5.59
N ARG A 57 3.27 -8.53 6.23
CA ARG A 57 3.39 -8.37 7.69
C ARG A 57 4.47 -7.35 8.01
N ILE A 58 4.09 -6.31 8.73
CA ILE A 58 4.97 -5.22 9.16
C ILE A 58 4.90 -5.12 10.67
N VAL A 59 6.06 -5.08 11.32
CA VAL A 59 6.20 -4.83 12.74
C VAL A 59 6.99 -3.54 12.94
N VAL A 60 6.48 -2.64 13.76
CA VAL A 60 7.16 -1.37 14.11
C VAL A 60 7.56 -1.41 15.58
N CYS A 61 8.86 -1.59 15.84
CA CYS A 61 9.36 -1.86 17.19
C CYS A 61 9.34 -0.63 18.12
N ASP A 62 9.70 0.56 17.62
CA ASP A 62 9.93 1.68 18.56
C ASP A 62 9.53 3.07 18.03
N ILE A 63 9.53 3.32 16.76
CA ILE A 63 9.32 4.68 16.24
C ILE A 63 7.83 5.04 16.30
N TYR A 64 7.46 5.80 17.32
CA TYR A 64 6.10 6.17 17.70
C TYR A 64 5.15 6.54 16.55
N PRO A 65 5.44 7.44 15.60
CA PRO A 65 4.47 7.84 14.58
C PRO A 65 4.41 6.89 13.38
N ILE A 66 5.36 5.96 13.20
CA ILE A 66 5.48 5.16 11.99
C ILE A 66 4.25 4.29 11.70
N PRO A 67 3.60 3.60 12.66
CA PRO A 67 2.40 2.82 12.35
C PRO A 67 1.29 3.69 11.74
N SER A 68 1.09 4.91 12.25
CA SER A 68 0.10 5.85 11.72
C SER A 68 0.44 6.32 10.31
N VAL A 69 1.71 6.63 10.07
CA VAL A 69 2.19 7.04 8.74
C VAL A 69 2.00 5.91 7.72
N LEU A 70 2.33 4.67 8.11
CA LEU A 70 2.18 3.51 7.23
C LEU A 70 0.70 3.21 6.93
N ALA A 71 -0.18 3.29 7.94
CA ALA A 71 -1.61 3.08 7.74
C ALA A 71 -2.18 4.06 6.71
N VAL A 72 -1.84 5.34 6.81
CA VAL A 72 -2.26 6.37 5.85
C VAL A 72 -1.60 6.15 4.47
N PHE A 73 -0.31 5.80 4.44
CA PHE A 73 0.42 5.57 3.20
C PHE A 73 -0.15 4.40 2.38
N PHE A 74 -0.54 3.32 3.06
CA PHE A 74 -1.14 2.14 2.42
C PHE A 74 -2.65 2.22 2.26
N ASP A 75 -3.28 3.28 2.78
CA ASP A 75 -4.75 3.39 2.91
C ASP A 75 -5.36 2.13 3.58
N SER A 76 -4.65 1.56 4.53
CA SER A 76 -5.01 0.37 5.30
C SER A 76 -3.98 0.10 6.40
N ALA A 77 -4.44 -0.42 7.53
CA ALA A 77 -3.56 -0.92 8.60
C ALA A 77 -3.45 -2.45 8.64
N SER A 78 -4.07 -3.17 7.72
CA SER A 78 -4.15 -4.63 7.74
C SER A 78 -2.80 -5.35 7.71
N LYS A 79 -1.76 -4.72 7.16
CA LYS A 79 -0.40 -5.25 7.13
C LYS A 79 0.40 -4.99 8.40
N ILE A 80 -0.06 -4.11 9.28
CA ILE A 80 0.62 -3.77 10.55
C ILE A 80 0.20 -4.79 11.60
N VAL A 81 1.02 -5.81 11.78
CA VAL A 81 0.72 -6.93 12.67
C VAL A 81 1.32 -6.77 14.07
N GLY A 82 2.21 -5.81 14.25
CA GLY A 82 2.81 -5.51 15.55
C GLY A 82 3.27 -4.07 15.66
N MET A 83 3.10 -3.48 16.85
CA MET A 83 3.59 -2.13 17.16
C MET A 83 3.87 -1.98 18.65
N ALA A 84 4.69 -0.99 19.00
CA ALA A 84 4.97 -0.67 20.40
C ALA A 84 3.70 -0.21 21.14
N GLN A 85 3.61 -0.49 22.44
CA GLN A 85 2.46 -0.10 23.28
C GLN A 85 2.13 1.40 23.23
N PRO A 86 3.09 2.35 23.25
CA PRO A 86 2.78 3.77 23.11
C PRO A 86 2.11 4.11 21.77
N SER A 87 2.52 3.46 20.68
CA SER A 87 1.90 3.65 19.37
C SER A 87 0.46 3.13 19.33
N MET A 88 0.20 1.99 19.97
CA MET A 88 -1.15 1.44 20.14
C MET A 88 -2.04 2.37 20.98
N ALA A 89 -1.52 2.89 22.08
CA ALA A 89 -2.26 3.82 22.93
C ALA A 89 -2.66 5.09 22.16
N ALA A 90 -1.76 5.60 21.32
CA ALA A 90 -2.06 6.74 20.46
C ALA A 90 -3.09 6.39 19.37
N ALA A 91 -2.97 5.23 18.73
CA ALA A 91 -3.93 4.79 17.74
C ALA A 91 -5.35 4.71 18.29
N LYS A 92 -5.51 4.12 19.49
CA LYS A 92 -6.79 4.01 20.19
C LYS A 92 -7.45 5.35 20.53
N ASN A 93 -6.66 6.37 20.78
CA ASN A 93 -7.14 7.70 21.21
C ASN A 93 -7.12 8.74 20.08
N SER A 94 -7.07 8.30 18.84
CA SER A 94 -7.02 9.18 17.66
C SER A 94 -8.03 8.74 16.59
N LEU A 95 -8.20 9.58 15.57
CA LEU A 95 -8.97 9.25 14.37
C LEU A 95 -8.47 8.00 13.63
N LEU A 96 -7.27 7.54 13.93
CA LEU A 96 -6.68 6.39 13.25
C LEU A 96 -7.50 5.13 13.48
N SER A 97 -8.01 4.91 14.69
CA SER A 97 -8.86 3.77 15.03
C SER A 97 -10.25 3.84 14.39
N GLU A 98 -10.70 5.02 14.00
CA GLU A 98 -11.97 5.20 13.29
C GLU A 98 -11.80 4.98 11.78
N LEU A 99 -10.68 5.45 11.21
CA LEU A 99 -10.38 5.34 9.77
C LEU A 99 -9.86 3.95 9.41
N TYR A 100 -9.03 3.36 10.26
CA TYR A 100 -8.38 2.06 10.05
C TYR A 100 -8.51 1.18 11.30
N PRO A 101 -9.72 0.69 11.63
CA PRO A 101 -9.98 -0.04 12.89
C PRO A 101 -9.15 -1.32 13.02
N GLU A 102 -8.71 -1.92 11.93
CA GLU A 102 -7.83 -3.09 11.92
C GLU A 102 -6.47 -2.85 12.59
N ILE A 103 -6.04 -1.59 12.77
CA ILE A 103 -4.79 -1.26 13.47
C ILE A 103 -4.80 -1.73 14.93
N LEU A 104 -6.00 -1.83 15.52
CA LEU A 104 -6.18 -2.27 16.91
C LEU A 104 -5.93 -3.77 17.12
N ASN A 105 -5.82 -4.54 16.03
CA ASN A 105 -5.49 -5.97 16.06
C ASN A 105 -3.98 -6.24 16.13
N ALA A 106 -3.14 -5.19 16.00
CA ALA A 106 -1.71 -5.36 16.04
C ALA A 106 -1.22 -5.80 17.43
N GLU A 107 -0.30 -6.79 17.44
CA GLU A 107 0.32 -7.29 18.67
C GLU A 107 1.22 -6.22 19.31
N THR A 108 1.21 -6.13 20.64
CA THR A 108 2.01 -5.16 21.40
C THR A 108 2.90 -5.79 22.48
N GLY A 109 2.71 -7.08 22.76
CA GLY A 109 3.42 -7.80 23.84
C GLY A 109 4.80 -8.33 23.46
N PHE A 110 5.28 -8.06 22.24
CA PHE A 110 6.54 -8.58 21.74
C PHE A 110 7.79 -7.78 22.19
N ILE A 111 7.61 -6.65 22.88
CA ILE A 111 8.71 -5.85 23.44
C ILE A 111 8.72 -5.99 24.96
N ASP A 112 9.87 -6.34 25.50
CA ASP A 112 10.12 -6.41 26.93
C ASP A 112 11.40 -5.60 27.27
N GLY A 113 11.20 -4.41 27.80
CA GLY A 113 12.28 -3.43 27.95
C GLY A 113 12.90 -3.06 26.59
N THR A 114 14.14 -3.47 26.36
CA THR A 114 14.88 -3.27 25.11
C THR A 114 14.94 -4.53 24.23
N THR A 115 14.31 -5.63 24.67
CA THR A 115 14.39 -6.92 24.01
C THR A 115 13.14 -7.18 23.19
N VAL A 116 13.33 -7.63 21.95
CA VAL A 116 12.24 -8.06 21.06
C VAL A 116 12.08 -9.58 21.18
N LYS A 117 10.89 -10.04 21.56
CA LYS A 117 10.52 -11.46 21.64
C LYS A 117 10.04 -11.92 20.25
N MET A 118 10.92 -12.49 19.46
CA MET A 118 10.62 -12.90 18.08
C MET A 118 9.52 -13.97 18.02
N GLU A 119 9.44 -14.86 19.01
CA GLU A 119 8.41 -15.89 19.12
C GLU A 119 6.98 -15.34 19.25
N ALA A 120 6.82 -14.12 19.75
CA ALA A 120 5.53 -13.46 19.84
C ALA A 120 5.05 -12.88 18.49
N LEU A 121 5.93 -12.87 17.48
CA LEU A 121 5.66 -12.32 16.15
C LEU A 121 5.50 -13.42 15.08
N ALA A 122 5.72 -14.69 15.45
CA ALA A 122 5.64 -15.85 14.55
C ALA A 122 4.14 -16.32 14.26
#